data_942de8e2ddfde76a99d3e74f55b05b67
#
_entry.id   942de8e2ddfde76a99d3e74f55b05b67
#
_cell.length_a   1.000
_cell.length_b   1.000
_cell.length_c   1.000
_cell.angle_alpha   90.00
_cell.angle_beta   90.00
_cell.angle_gamma   90.00
#
_symmetry.space_group_name_H-M   'P 1'
#
loop_
_entity.id
_entity.type
_entity.pdbx_description
1 polymer ?
#
loop_
_entity_poly.entity_id
_entity_poly.type
_entity_poly.pdbx_seq_one_letter_code
_entity_poly.pdbx_strand_id
1 'polypeptide(L)'
;MSHFLAPINYDRARDVLRRLSIYTAYTPEGAQQAIGVLKQCYPSIFERMEQKTFTNDAILLEMPGGTHAPLVFVSHLDAQFSPEAASCPHEQPMGVPLSRAHLVTLLEALEALLNEGYTPGGDLMLALSMDGLSGGAGASSIAAHLKARSVTPCLVLDHGGYTTMDAFRTYLPKNAPLALIGITEKGELHGVLTADEAVSARRHRAHLRPVDELLRAGQRLVRRPRHAKLCNASEQMLLALGEKAPLLQRWLVSRPHLTFPLIRLLWRRRAIMRQFFWSERTVYALSASGSPQDPAQAGQMRIRQTLLPGQKTADYKRHLRALVRNSDLNLTFPVENDASVRAEPSGEAWDALSTAIEIQFDRVVIVPCLSPFVTDGRFYARLGGNVYRFSPFMVTGDEALRGFCTVTDGTLQTAVQFFRSMLSV
;
A
#
# COMPACT_ATOMS: atom_id res chain seq x y z
N MET A 1 0.43 -38.17 5.33
CA MET A 1 1.89 -38.09 5.51
C MET A 1 2.17 -36.72 6.13
N SER A 2 2.59 -36.69 7.39
CA SER A 2 3.00 -35.44 8.05
C SER A 2 4.37 -35.05 7.46
N HIS A 3 4.36 -34.17 6.47
CA HIS A 3 5.58 -33.49 6.06
C HIS A 3 6.08 -32.70 7.27
N PHE A 4 7.25 -33.06 7.79
CA PHE A 4 8.01 -32.23 8.71
C PHE A 4 8.30 -30.93 7.97
N LEU A 5 7.50 -29.91 8.20
CA LEU A 5 7.73 -28.56 7.67
C LEU A 5 9.03 -28.06 8.31
N ALA A 6 9.98 -27.60 7.50
CA ALA A 6 11.17 -26.97 8.05
C ALA A 6 10.76 -25.84 9.02
N PRO A 7 11.38 -25.77 10.20
CA PRO A 7 11.02 -24.77 11.20
C PRO A 7 11.24 -23.36 10.65
N ILE A 8 10.25 -22.49 10.88
CA ILE A 8 10.35 -21.07 10.54
C ILE A 8 11.48 -20.46 11.40
N ASN A 9 12.35 -19.68 10.77
CA ASN A 9 13.41 -18.99 11.51
C ASN A 9 12.92 -17.62 11.98
N TYR A 10 12.26 -17.59 13.14
CA TYR A 10 11.72 -16.36 13.73
C TYR A 10 12.78 -15.31 14.04
N ASP A 11 13.97 -15.74 14.48
CA ASP A 11 15.08 -14.84 14.79
C ASP A 11 15.60 -14.15 13.54
N ARG A 12 15.73 -14.89 12.44
CA ARG A 12 16.09 -14.31 11.14
C ARG A 12 15.05 -13.29 10.68
N ALA A 13 13.77 -13.62 10.73
CA ALA A 13 12.69 -12.70 10.33
C ALA A 13 12.73 -11.40 11.14
N ARG A 14 12.91 -11.48 12.45
CA ARG A 14 13.03 -10.32 13.34
C ARG A 14 14.31 -9.51 13.09
N ASP A 15 15.43 -10.17 12.86
CA ASP A 15 16.69 -9.50 12.52
C ASP A 15 16.57 -8.72 11.21
N VAL A 16 15.99 -9.32 10.17
CA VAL A 16 15.76 -8.65 8.89
C VAL A 16 14.83 -7.44 9.06
N LEU A 17 13.71 -7.58 9.79
CA LEU A 17 12.80 -6.47 10.07
C LEU A 17 13.51 -5.31 10.78
N ARG A 18 14.39 -5.61 11.73
CA ARG A 18 15.20 -4.62 12.45
C ARG A 18 16.21 -3.95 11.53
N ARG A 19 16.98 -4.70 10.78
CA ARG A 19 18.00 -4.17 9.84
C ARG A 19 17.38 -3.33 8.73
N LEU A 20 16.21 -3.68 8.24
CA LEU A 20 15.48 -2.90 7.27
C LEU A 20 14.78 -1.66 7.85
N SER A 21 14.64 -1.53 9.18
CA SER A 21 13.89 -0.43 9.81
C SER A 21 14.47 0.96 9.50
N ILE A 22 15.75 1.05 9.23
CA ILE A 22 16.46 2.29 8.89
C ILE A 22 16.24 2.73 7.43
N TYR A 23 15.79 1.82 6.55
CA TYR A 23 15.55 2.14 5.14
C TYR A 23 14.16 2.76 4.96
N THR A 24 14.09 4.08 4.93
CA THR A 24 12.80 4.81 4.90
C THR A 24 12.48 5.46 3.58
N ALA A 25 13.50 5.75 2.75
CA ALA A 25 13.35 6.37 1.44
C ALA A 25 14.45 5.87 0.51
N TYR A 26 14.18 5.91 -0.78
CA TYR A 26 15.16 5.53 -1.77
C TYR A 26 16.40 6.44 -1.74
N THR A 27 17.56 5.80 -1.58
CA THR A 27 18.89 6.29 -1.96
C THR A 27 19.66 5.11 -2.55
N PRO A 28 20.56 5.32 -3.54
CA PRO A 28 21.32 4.22 -4.13
C PRO A 28 22.07 3.39 -3.10
N GLU A 29 22.74 4.03 -2.14
CA GLU A 29 23.51 3.38 -1.08
C GLU A 29 22.59 2.58 -0.14
N GLY A 30 21.44 3.17 0.24
CA GLY A 30 20.45 2.51 1.09
C GLY A 30 19.82 1.30 0.40
N ALA A 31 19.51 1.39 -0.88
CA ALA A 31 18.98 0.28 -1.68
C ALA A 31 19.96 -0.88 -1.74
N GLN A 32 21.23 -0.61 -2.02
CA GLN A 32 22.28 -1.63 -2.05
C GLN A 32 22.48 -2.29 -0.68
N GLN A 33 22.44 -1.52 0.40
CA GLN A 33 22.52 -2.06 1.77
C GLN A 33 21.31 -2.96 2.07
N ALA A 34 20.09 -2.51 1.74
CA ALA A 34 18.88 -3.31 1.97
C ALA A 34 18.89 -4.61 1.16
N ILE A 35 19.27 -4.56 -0.12
CA ILE A 35 19.44 -5.76 -0.96
C ILE A 35 20.52 -6.69 -0.38
N GLY A 36 21.63 -6.13 0.12
CA GLY A 36 22.69 -6.87 0.79
C GLY A 36 22.20 -7.63 2.02
N VAL A 37 21.33 -7.01 2.83
CA VAL A 37 20.66 -7.67 3.97
C VAL A 37 19.84 -8.85 3.50
N LEU A 38 19.02 -8.68 2.45
CA LEU A 38 18.17 -9.75 1.91
C LEU A 38 19.01 -10.90 1.36
N LYS A 39 20.06 -10.62 0.59
CA LYS A 39 20.98 -11.65 0.06
C LYS A 39 21.67 -12.45 1.14
N GLN A 40 22.09 -11.79 2.21
CA GLN A 40 22.75 -12.45 3.34
C GLN A 40 21.79 -13.37 4.11
N CYS A 41 20.53 -12.93 4.28
CA CYS A 41 19.55 -13.62 5.11
C CYS A 41 18.75 -14.69 4.35
N TYR A 42 18.61 -14.56 3.02
CA TYR A 42 17.83 -15.45 2.16
C TYR A 42 18.66 -15.97 0.96
N PRO A 43 19.77 -16.68 1.22
CA PRO A 43 20.70 -17.07 0.16
C PRO A 43 20.08 -17.98 -0.90
N SER A 44 19.19 -18.92 -0.52
CA SER A 44 18.58 -19.87 -1.47
C SER A 44 17.72 -19.16 -2.51
N ILE A 45 17.05 -18.06 -2.12
CA ILE A 45 16.27 -17.23 -3.05
C ILE A 45 17.20 -16.62 -4.11
N PHE A 46 18.27 -15.96 -3.67
CA PHE A 46 19.18 -15.24 -4.57
C PHE A 46 20.13 -16.16 -5.36
N GLU A 47 20.33 -17.40 -4.93
CA GLU A 47 21.10 -18.41 -5.65
C GLU A 47 20.26 -19.12 -6.73
N ARG A 48 18.95 -19.32 -6.50
CA ARG A 48 18.08 -20.10 -7.38
C ARG A 48 17.22 -19.28 -8.30
N MET A 49 17.01 -17.98 -8.01
CA MET A 49 16.24 -17.08 -8.85
C MET A 49 17.13 -16.15 -9.67
N GLU A 50 16.82 -16.00 -10.96
CA GLU A 50 17.52 -15.04 -11.80
C GLU A 50 17.17 -13.61 -11.37
N GLN A 51 18.17 -12.79 -11.09
CA GLN A 51 18.01 -11.40 -10.70
C GLN A 51 18.20 -10.46 -11.89
N LYS A 52 17.23 -9.56 -12.12
CA LYS A 52 17.34 -8.41 -13.04
C LYS A 52 17.14 -7.11 -12.26
N THR A 53 17.96 -6.10 -12.58
CA THR A 53 17.90 -4.78 -11.92
C THR A 53 17.27 -3.76 -12.88
N PHE A 54 16.46 -2.86 -12.31
CA PHE A 54 15.67 -1.86 -13.01
C PHE A 54 15.88 -0.46 -12.42
N THR A 55 15.07 0.50 -12.87
CA THR A 55 15.11 1.89 -12.39
C THR A 55 15.06 1.95 -10.86
N ASN A 56 15.85 2.84 -10.26
CA ASN A 56 15.96 3.04 -8.82
C ASN A 56 16.30 1.75 -8.05
N ASP A 57 17.23 0.95 -8.59
CA ASP A 57 17.70 -0.32 -8.01
C ASP A 57 16.58 -1.33 -7.72
N ALA A 58 15.40 -1.18 -8.32
CA ALA A 58 14.35 -2.18 -8.22
C ALA A 58 14.82 -3.51 -8.83
N ILE A 59 14.45 -4.62 -8.20
CA ILE A 59 14.86 -5.95 -8.65
C ILE A 59 13.65 -6.82 -8.96
N LEU A 60 13.79 -7.59 -10.04
CA LEU A 60 12.90 -8.70 -10.36
C LEU A 60 13.69 -9.98 -10.17
N LEU A 61 13.18 -10.87 -9.33
CA LEU A 61 13.67 -12.22 -9.14
C LEU A 61 12.72 -13.16 -9.87
N GLU A 62 13.25 -14.00 -10.76
CA GLU A 62 12.47 -14.92 -11.61
C GLU A 62 12.95 -16.35 -11.41
N MET A 63 12.01 -17.27 -11.19
CA MET A 63 12.26 -18.70 -11.17
C MET A 63 11.33 -19.37 -12.19
N PRO A 64 11.88 -20.04 -13.21
CA PRO A 64 11.07 -20.77 -14.16
C PRO A 64 10.33 -21.91 -13.48
N GLY A 65 9.07 -22.09 -13.86
CA GLY A 65 8.21 -23.15 -13.34
C GLY A 65 7.68 -24.07 -14.40
N GLY A 66 6.58 -24.74 -14.08
CA GLY A 66 5.86 -25.63 -14.99
C GLY A 66 5.02 -24.87 -16.01
N THR A 67 3.89 -25.45 -16.40
CA THR A 67 3.02 -24.93 -17.48
C THR A 67 1.90 -24.01 -17.02
N HIS A 68 1.76 -23.78 -15.71
CA HIS A 68 0.74 -22.88 -15.18
C HIS A 68 1.08 -21.42 -15.53
N ALA A 69 0.07 -20.56 -15.49
CA ALA A 69 0.30 -19.14 -15.67
C ALA A 69 1.14 -18.55 -14.53
N PRO A 70 1.96 -17.51 -14.82
CA PRO A 70 2.88 -16.95 -13.84
C PRO A 70 2.22 -16.42 -12.58
N LEU A 71 2.90 -16.59 -11.44
CA LEU A 71 2.54 -16.00 -10.14
C LEU A 71 3.51 -14.87 -9.82
N VAL A 72 2.97 -13.68 -9.53
CA VAL A 72 3.76 -12.48 -9.26
C VAL A 72 3.48 -11.96 -7.85
N PHE A 73 4.52 -11.90 -7.02
CA PHE A 73 4.48 -11.19 -5.75
C PHE A 73 5.15 -9.83 -5.90
N VAL A 74 4.48 -8.81 -5.37
CA VAL A 74 4.95 -7.42 -5.44
C VAL A 74 5.16 -6.88 -4.04
N SER A 75 6.26 -6.21 -3.81
CA SER A 75 6.51 -5.51 -2.54
C SER A 75 7.49 -4.35 -2.75
N HIS A 76 7.56 -3.46 -1.75
CA HIS A 76 8.56 -2.39 -1.73
C HIS A 76 9.30 -2.36 -0.39
N LEU A 77 10.56 -1.93 -0.44
CA LEU A 77 11.44 -1.89 0.73
C LEU A 77 11.37 -0.58 1.50
N ASP A 78 11.14 0.55 0.83
CA ASP A 78 10.97 1.83 1.51
C ASP A 78 9.67 1.82 2.34
N ALA A 79 9.76 2.26 3.60
CA ALA A 79 8.61 2.31 4.49
C ALA A 79 8.81 3.37 5.57
N GLN A 80 7.75 3.73 6.27
CA GLN A 80 7.84 4.65 7.39
C GLN A 80 8.82 4.12 8.46
N PHE A 81 9.57 5.02 9.08
CA PHE A 81 10.47 4.66 10.17
C PHE A 81 9.68 4.10 11.36
N SER A 82 10.16 2.99 11.91
CA SER A 82 9.62 2.38 13.12
C SER A 82 10.68 2.41 14.22
N PRO A 83 10.60 3.35 15.18
CA PRO A 83 11.50 3.37 16.32
C PRO A 83 11.41 2.08 17.15
N GLU A 84 10.19 1.52 17.25
CA GLU A 84 9.93 0.27 17.97
C GLU A 84 10.67 -0.91 17.34
N ALA A 85 10.66 -1.03 16.00
CA ALA A 85 11.40 -2.07 15.30
C ALA A 85 12.92 -1.91 15.44
N ALA A 86 13.41 -0.66 15.47
CA ALA A 86 14.83 -0.38 15.57
C ALA A 86 15.42 -0.70 16.95
N SER A 87 14.64 -0.60 18.03
CA SER A 87 15.08 -0.69 19.42
C SER A 87 14.51 -1.89 20.21
N CYS A 88 13.62 -2.68 19.61
CA CYS A 88 12.93 -3.76 20.33
C CYS A 88 13.87 -4.93 20.68
N PRO A 89 13.86 -5.43 21.94
CA PRO A 89 14.49 -6.69 22.31
C PRO A 89 13.92 -7.87 21.52
N HIS A 90 14.71 -8.94 21.34
CA HIS A 90 14.37 -10.10 20.49
C HIS A 90 13.03 -10.77 20.83
N GLU A 91 12.57 -10.69 22.08
CA GLU A 91 11.41 -11.44 22.57
C GLU A 91 10.11 -10.65 22.68
N GLN A 92 10.11 -9.35 22.35
CA GLN A 92 8.92 -8.50 22.50
C GLN A 92 8.14 -8.33 21.18
N PRO A 93 6.79 -8.12 21.25
CA PRO A 93 6.01 -7.73 20.08
C PRO A 93 6.60 -6.49 19.41
N MET A 94 6.75 -6.53 18.10
CA MET A 94 7.39 -5.49 17.31
C MET A 94 6.38 -4.81 16.39
N GLY A 95 6.15 -3.50 16.55
CA GLY A 95 5.37 -2.70 15.62
C GLY A 95 6.18 -2.38 14.36
N VAL A 96 5.75 -2.88 13.20
CA VAL A 96 6.44 -2.70 11.92
C VAL A 96 5.50 -2.26 10.82
N PRO A 97 5.99 -1.57 9.77
CA PRO A 97 5.19 -1.32 8.57
C PRO A 97 4.67 -2.61 7.95
N LEU A 98 3.38 -2.61 7.62
CA LEU A 98 2.70 -3.79 7.06
C LEU A 98 3.35 -4.31 5.79
N SER A 99 3.87 -3.41 4.92
CA SER A 99 4.61 -3.77 3.71
C SER A 99 5.88 -4.58 4.00
N ARG A 100 6.62 -4.21 5.06
CA ARG A 100 7.84 -4.95 5.46
C ARG A 100 7.52 -6.30 6.08
N ALA A 101 6.50 -6.35 6.94
CA ALA A 101 6.05 -7.63 7.50
C ALA A 101 5.61 -8.60 6.40
N HIS A 102 4.84 -8.08 5.42
CA HIS A 102 4.44 -8.84 4.22
C HIS A 102 5.66 -9.38 3.45
N LEU A 103 6.62 -8.51 3.12
CA LEU A 103 7.83 -8.90 2.40
C LEU A 103 8.63 -9.97 3.14
N VAL A 104 8.94 -9.72 4.41
CA VAL A 104 9.80 -10.62 5.19
C VAL A 104 9.15 -11.99 5.36
N THR A 105 7.84 -12.06 5.61
CA THR A 105 7.15 -13.35 5.76
C THR A 105 7.00 -14.11 4.43
N LEU A 106 6.86 -13.41 3.31
CA LEU A 106 6.95 -13.99 1.97
C LEU A 106 8.34 -14.62 1.72
N LEU A 107 9.41 -13.87 2.03
CA LEU A 107 10.77 -14.36 1.85
C LEU A 107 11.10 -15.55 2.78
N GLU A 108 10.62 -15.51 4.04
CA GLU A 108 10.75 -16.67 4.96
C GLU A 108 10.05 -17.92 4.41
N ALA A 109 8.85 -17.77 3.87
CA ALA A 109 8.11 -18.87 3.28
C ALA A 109 8.83 -19.46 2.06
N LEU A 110 9.29 -18.59 1.16
CA LEU A 110 9.98 -19.02 -0.06
C LEU A 110 11.35 -19.64 0.23
N GLU A 111 12.15 -19.04 1.11
CA GLU A 111 13.45 -19.58 1.51
C GLU A 111 13.31 -20.99 2.11
N ALA A 112 12.31 -21.20 2.99
CA ALA A 112 12.02 -22.49 3.57
C ALA A 112 11.61 -23.51 2.51
N LEU A 113 10.70 -23.15 1.60
CA LEU A 113 10.25 -24.02 0.51
C LEU A 113 11.38 -24.40 -0.44
N LEU A 114 12.24 -23.44 -0.82
CA LEU A 114 13.39 -23.72 -1.67
C LEU A 114 14.36 -24.70 -1.01
N ASN A 115 14.59 -24.59 0.30
CA ASN A 115 15.41 -25.54 1.05
C ASN A 115 14.77 -26.93 1.15
N GLU A 116 13.45 -27.04 1.01
CA GLU A 116 12.71 -28.29 0.93
C GLU A 116 12.67 -28.87 -0.50
N GLY A 117 13.27 -28.22 -1.49
CA GLY A 117 13.30 -28.67 -2.89
C GLY A 117 12.08 -28.22 -3.71
N TYR A 118 11.41 -27.14 -3.31
CA TYR A 118 10.26 -26.59 -4.01
C TYR A 118 10.58 -26.23 -5.47
N THR A 119 9.64 -26.54 -6.34
CA THR A 119 9.59 -26.12 -7.74
C THR A 119 8.20 -25.55 -8.01
N PRO A 120 8.09 -24.33 -8.59
CA PRO A 120 6.79 -23.69 -8.82
C PRO A 120 6.02 -24.38 -9.97
N GLY A 121 4.68 -24.37 -9.88
CA GLY A 121 3.81 -24.91 -10.91
C GLY A 121 3.76 -24.08 -12.19
N GLY A 122 4.03 -22.79 -12.10
CA GLY A 122 4.24 -21.84 -13.18
C GLY A 122 5.40 -20.91 -12.84
N ASP A 123 5.79 -20.01 -13.73
CA ASP A 123 6.86 -19.07 -13.43
C ASP A 123 6.57 -18.26 -12.17
N LEU A 124 7.51 -18.24 -11.25
CA LEU A 124 7.43 -17.46 -10.01
C LEU A 124 8.25 -16.18 -10.14
N MET A 125 7.62 -15.05 -9.88
CA MET A 125 8.24 -13.74 -9.98
C MET A 125 8.08 -12.95 -8.68
N LEU A 126 9.19 -12.39 -8.17
CA LEU A 126 9.20 -11.45 -7.04
C LEU A 126 9.67 -10.10 -7.54
N ALA A 127 8.78 -9.12 -7.53
CA ALA A 127 9.05 -7.76 -7.96
C ALA A 127 9.21 -6.86 -6.72
N LEU A 128 10.44 -6.45 -6.45
CA LEU A 128 10.81 -5.66 -5.28
C LEU A 128 11.26 -4.26 -5.71
N SER A 129 10.49 -3.24 -5.35
CA SER A 129 10.86 -1.85 -5.61
C SER A 129 11.51 -1.22 -4.38
N MET A 130 12.24 -0.12 -4.61
CA MET A 130 12.94 0.62 -3.57
C MET A 130 12.31 1.98 -3.30
N ASP A 131 11.28 2.37 -4.06
CA ASP A 131 10.72 3.71 -4.12
C ASP A 131 9.18 3.74 -4.14
N GLY A 132 8.51 2.73 -3.57
CA GLY A 132 7.05 2.60 -3.56
C GLY A 132 6.33 3.80 -2.94
N LEU A 133 6.88 4.41 -1.88
CA LEU A 133 6.37 5.63 -1.25
C LEU A 133 6.68 6.90 -2.04
N SER A 134 7.66 6.86 -2.95
CA SER A 134 8.14 8.01 -3.72
C SER A 134 7.62 8.06 -5.16
N GLY A 135 6.62 7.23 -5.49
CA GLY A 135 5.97 7.21 -6.79
C GLY A 135 6.10 5.90 -7.56
N GLY A 136 7.00 4.98 -7.16
CA GLY A 136 7.10 3.62 -7.69
C GLY A 136 7.66 3.54 -9.11
N ALA A 137 8.65 4.35 -9.45
CA ALA A 137 9.31 4.30 -10.77
C ALA A 137 9.97 2.94 -11.00
N GLY A 138 10.54 2.34 -9.96
CA GLY A 138 11.10 0.99 -9.98
C GLY A 138 10.05 -0.05 -10.36
N ALA A 139 8.95 -0.12 -9.63
CA ALA A 139 7.84 -1.03 -9.91
C ALA A 139 7.24 -0.81 -11.30
N SER A 140 7.10 0.46 -11.73
CA SER A 140 6.62 0.81 -13.06
C SER A 140 7.52 0.27 -14.17
N SER A 141 8.86 0.31 -13.97
CA SER A 141 9.83 -0.20 -14.94
C SER A 141 9.81 -1.73 -15.04
N ILE A 142 9.66 -2.44 -13.91
CA ILE A 142 9.47 -3.89 -13.89
C ILE A 142 8.17 -4.27 -14.62
N ALA A 143 7.04 -3.62 -14.28
CA ALA A 143 5.76 -3.89 -14.93
C ALA A 143 5.80 -3.65 -16.44
N ALA A 144 6.50 -2.61 -16.90
CA ALA A 144 6.72 -2.34 -18.32
C ALA A 144 7.54 -3.46 -19.00
N HIS A 145 8.58 -3.96 -18.34
CA HIS A 145 9.38 -5.11 -18.82
C HIS A 145 8.53 -6.37 -18.94
N LEU A 146 7.75 -6.73 -17.93
CA LEU A 146 6.86 -7.90 -17.98
C LEU A 146 5.82 -7.77 -19.10
N LYS A 147 5.27 -6.56 -19.29
CA LYS A 147 4.33 -6.28 -20.37
C LYS A 147 4.98 -6.44 -21.75
N ALA A 148 6.21 -5.98 -21.93
CA ALA A 148 6.94 -6.13 -23.20
C ALA A 148 7.21 -7.61 -23.53
N ARG A 149 7.32 -8.48 -22.52
CA ARG A 149 7.42 -9.94 -22.66
C ARG A 149 6.05 -10.64 -22.78
N SER A 150 4.95 -9.89 -22.83
CA SER A 150 3.59 -10.44 -22.86
C SER A 150 3.26 -11.36 -21.69
N VAL A 151 3.86 -11.13 -20.52
CA VAL A 151 3.58 -11.91 -19.30
C VAL A 151 2.16 -11.60 -18.84
N THR A 152 1.33 -12.65 -18.71
CA THR A 152 -0.03 -12.56 -18.18
C THR A 152 -0.11 -13.41 -16.93
N PRO A 153 0.05 -12.82 -15.74
CA PRO A 153 0.02 -13.57 -14.47
C PRO A 153 -1.41 -14.05 -14.14
N CYS A 154 -1.53 -15.27 -13.60
CA CYS A 154 -2.80 -15.72 -13.02
C CYS A 154 -3.17 -14.90 -11.78
N LEU A 155 -2.16 -14.53 -10.99
CA LEU A 155 -2.30 -13.73 -9.77
C LEU A 155 -1.12 -12.79 -9.61
N VAL A 156 -1.42 -11.54 -9.25
CA VAL A 156 -0.47 -10.60 -8.68
C VAL A 156 -0.90 -10.30 -7.25
N LEU A 157 -0.07 -10.62 -6.28
CA LEU A 157 -0.34 -10.35 -4.86
C LEU A 157 0.62 -9.29 -4.32
N ASP A 158 0.04 -8.20 -3.82
CA ASP A 158 0.76 -7.11 -3.15
C ASP A 158 0.24 -6.94 -1.72
N HIS A 159 0.94 -6.19 -0.89
CA HIS A 159 0.46 -5.79 0.43
C HIS A 159 -0.73 -4.82 0.32
N GLY A 160 -1.38 -4.48 1.44
CA GLY A 160 -2.36 -3.38 1.49
C GLY A 160 -3.75 -3.73 2.00
N GLY A 161 -4.19 -4.99 1.92
CA GLY A 161 -5.31 -5.52 2.70
C GLY A 161 -4.81 -6.13 4.00
N TYR A 162 -5.71 -6.47 4.90
CA TYR A 162 -5.38 -7.05 6.21
C TYR A 162 -6.60 -7.71 6.85
N THR A 163 -6.38 -8.46 7.92
CA THR A 163 -7.44 -9.01 8.76
C THR A 163 -7.62 -8.13 10.01
N THR A 164 -8.85 -7.94 10.51
CA THR A 164 -9.14 -7.09 11.67
C THR A 164 -10.34 -7.60 12.45
N MET A 165 -10.35 -7.31 13.77
CA MET A 165 -11.51 -7.53 14.65
C MET A 165 -12.26 -6.24 14.97
N ASP A 166 -11.67 -5.07 14.71
CA ASP A 166 -12.16 -3.77 15.18
C ASP A 166 -13.02 -3.06 14.15
N ALA A 167 -12.56 -3.06 12.88
CA ALA A 167 -13.26 -2.40 11.81
C ALA A 167 -14.54 -3.15 11.46
N PHE A 168 -15.62 -2.41 11.27
CA PHE A 168 -16.92 -2.95 10.90
C PHE A 168 -17.56 -3.97 11.88
N ARG A 169 -17.07 -4.09 13.11
CA ARG A 169 -17.52 -5.06 14.12
C ARG A 169 -19.04 -5.14 14.26
N THR A 170 -19.76 -4.03 14.12
CA THR A 170 -21.24 -3.98 14.22
C THR A 170 -21.95 -4.62 13.02
N TYR A 171 -21.23 -4.88 11.93
CA TYR A 171 -21.76 -5.49 10.68
C TYR A 171 -21.35 -6.94 10.54
N LEU A 172 -20.67 -7.52 11.52
CA LEU A 172 -20.13 -8.87 11.46
C LEU A 172 -20.81 -9.78 12.49
N PRO A 173 -20.82 -11.10 12.28
CA PRO A 173 -21.12 -12.07 13.31
C PRO A 173 -20.22 -11.85 14.54
N LYS A 174 -20.73 -12.22 15.72
CA LYS A 174 -19.97 -12.05 16.98
C LYS A 174 -18.63 -12.78 16.90
N ASN A 175 -17.55 -12.05 17.16
CA ASN A 175 -16.17 -12.54 17.17
C ASN A 175 -15.66 -13.11 15.82
N ALA A 176 -16.28 -12.77 14.70
CA ALA A 176 -15.75 -13.12 13.39
C ALA A 176 -14.70 -12.09 12.95
N PRO A 177 -13.47 -12.51 12.60
CA PRO A 177 -12.50 -11.62 11.98
C PRO A 177 -12.96 -11.24 10.57
N LEU A 178 -12.55 -10.04 10.12
CA LEU A 178 -12.81 -9.49 8.81
C LEU A 178 -11.51 -9.44 8.01
N ALA A 179 -11.42 -10.18 6.90
CA ALA A 179 -10.35 -10.04 5.94
C ALA A 179 -10.76 -9.08 4.83
N LEU A 180 -10.03 -7.99 4.68
CA LEU A 180 -10.23 -6.96 3.67
C LEU A 180 -9.24 -7.19 2.52
N ILE A 181 -9.72 -7.67 1.38
CA ILE A 181 -8.90 -7.87 0.18
C ILE A 181 -9.07 -6.65 -0.74
N GLY A 182 -8.00 -5.92 -0.97
CA GLY A 182 -7.99 -4.79 -1.89
C GLY A 182 -8.07 -5.26 -3.34
N ILE A 183 -9.18 -4.96 -4.03
CA ILE A 183 -9.38 -5.29 -5.45
C ILE A 183 -9.05 -4.13 -6.39
N THR A 184 -8.87 -2.94 -5.86
CA THR A 184 -8.38 -1.72 -6.50
C THR A 184 -7.82 -0.80 -5.44
N GLU A 185 -7.11 0.25 -5.84
CA GLU A 185 -6.60 1.25 -4.92
C GLU A 185 -6.88 2.67 -5.41
N LYS A 186 -6.72 3.63 -4.50
CA LYS A 186 -6.86 5.05 -4.81
C LYS A 186 -5.76 5.52 -5.77
N GLY A 187 -6.10 6.48 -6.61
CA GLY A 187 -5.09 7.28 -7.30
C GLY A 187 -4.42 8.26 -6.34
N GLU A 188 -3.30 8.80 -6.77
CA GLU A 188 -2.47 9.69 -5.97
C GLU A 188 -1.88 10.81 -6.81
N LEU A 189 -1.98 12.03 -6.30
CA LEU A 189 -1.42 13.23 -6.90
C LEU A 189 -0.61 13.97 -5.84
N HIS A 190 0.70 14.09 -6.04
CA HIS A 190 1.56 14.94 -5.21
C HIS A 190 1.74 16.28 -5.89
N GLY A 191 1.56 17.36 -5.13
CA GLY A 191 1.81 18.71 -5.57
C GLY A 191 2.91 19.35 -4.74
N VAL A 192 3.79 20.09 -5.38
CA VAL A 192 4.81 20.89 -4.74
C VAL A 192 4.55 22.36 -5.08
N LEU A 193 4.19 23.14 -4.06
CA LEU A 193 4.09 24.59 -4.16
C LEU A 193 5.41 25.20 -3.71
N THR A 194 5.99 26.02 -4.55
CA THR A 194 7.20 26.79 -4.22
C THR A 194 6.89 28.29 -4.26
N ALA A 195 7.35 28.99 -3.25
CA ALA A 195 7.40 30.44 -3.18
C ALA A 195 8.85 30.88 -3.32
N ASP A 196 9.12 31.81 -4.23
CA ASP A 196 10.46 32.33 -4.51
C ASP A 196 10.35 33.83 -4.79
N GLU A 197 11.33 34.60 -4.31
CA GLU A 197 11.39 36.03 -4.53
C GLU A 197 11.44 36.39 -6.01
N ALA A 198 12.14 35.60 -6.82
CA ALA A 198 12.22 35.81 -8.27
C ALA A 198 10.84 35.67 -8.97
N VAL A 199 9.94 34.87 -8.41
CA VAL A 199 8.57 34.71 -8.91
C VAL A 199 7.69 35.86 -8.42
N SER A 200 7.85 36.31 -7.18
CA SER A 200 7.10 37.44 -6.57
C SER A 200 7.40 38.75 -7.25
N ALA A 201 8.66 39.02 -7.63
CA ALA A 201 9.10 40.21 -8.30
C ALA A 201 8.45 40.44 -9.69
N ARG A 202 8.00 39.37 -10.36
CA ARG A 202 7.38 39.43 -11.70
C ARG A 202 5.93 39.96 -11.70
N ARG A 203 5.24 39.99 -10.58
CA ARG A 203 3.80 40.26 -10.52
C ARG A 203 3.36 41.50 -9.73
N HIS A 204 4.25 42.40 -9.38
CA HIS A 204 3.95 43.73 -8.76
C HIS A 204 3.07 43.68 -7.49
N ARG A 205 2.96 42.58 -6.78
CA ARG A 205 2.28 42.52 -5.47
C ARG A 205 3.28 42.67 -4.34
N ALA A 206 3.91 43.81 -4.26
CA ALA A 206 5.01 44.15 -3.35
C ALA A 206 4.69 44.05 -1.83
N HIS A 207 3.50 43.56 -1.44
CA HIS A 207 3.04 43.63 -0.04
C HIS A 207 2.99 42.31 0.70
N LEU A 208 3.21 41.18 0.01
CA LEU A 208 3.17 39.87 0.65
C LEU A 208 4.50 39.14 0.51
N ARG A 209 5.03 38.70 1.63
CA ARG A 209 6.21 37.85 1.65
C ARG A 209 5.87 36.49 1.01
N PRO A 210 6.80 35.86 0.28
CA PRO A 210 6.57 34.56 -0.37
C PRO A 210 6.00 33.51 0.56
N VAL A 211 6.48 33.41 1.80
CA VAL A 211 6.03 32.46 2.80
C VAL A 211 4.58 32.74 3.27
N ASP A 212 4.18 34.01 3.37
CA ASP A 212 2.80 34.37 3.75
C ASP A 212 1.80 33.93 2.66
N GLU A 213 2.19 34.02 1.38
CA GLU A 213 1.39 33.51 0.27
C GLU A 213 1.27 31.99 0.32
N LEU A 214 2.37 31.30 0.63
CA LEU A 214 2.39 29.84 0.79
C LEU A 214 1.42 29.39 1.89
N LEU A 215 1.44 30.06 3.05
CA LEU A 215 0.54 29.77 4.18
C LEU A 215 -0.93 30.04 3.81
N ARG A 216 -1.22 31.15 3.11
CA ARG A 216 -2.59 31.44 2.63
C ARG A 216 -3.08 30.42 1.61
N ALA A 217 -2.22 30.00 0.68
CA ALA A 217 -2.54 28.94 -0.26
C ALA A 217 -2.81 27.61 0.48
N GLY A 218 -1.98 27.26 1.45
CA GLY A 218 -2.18 26.08 2.31
C GLY A 218 -3.54 26.10 3.02
N GLN A 219 -3.93 27.22 3.62
CA GLN A 219 -5.25 27.36 4.25
C GLN A 219 -6.40 27.13 3.25
N ARG A 220 -6.32 27.68 2.03
CA ARG A 220 -7.34 27.47 1.00
C ARG A 220 -7.42 26.00 0.58
N LEU A 221 -6.27 25.34 0.47
CA LEU A 221 -6.16 23.93 0.09
C LEU A 221 -6.76 23.00 1.15
N VAL A 222 -6.52 23.27 2.44
CA VAL A 222 -6.99 22.41 3.55
C VAL A 222 -8.46 22.64 3.89
N ARG A 223 -8.98 23.88 3.73
CA ARG A 223 -10.36 24.21 4.08
C ARG A 223 -11.43 23.59 3.18
N ARG A 224 -11.07 23.03 2.03
CA ARG A 224 -12.07 22.48 1.10
C ARG A 224 -12.55 21.10 1.52
N PRO A 225 -13.86 20.80 1.33
CA PRO A 225 -14.45 19.58 1.82
C PRO A 225 -13.85 18.35 1.15
N ARG A 226 -13.66 17.31 1.96
CA ARG A 226 -13.35 15.96 1.50
C ARG A 226 -14.52 15.44 0.67
N HIS A 227 -14.23 14.89 -0.49
CA HIS A 227 -15.26 14.32 -1.36
C HIS A 227 -15.47 12.85 -1.00
N ALA A 228 -16.70 12.50 -0.63
CA ALA A 228 -17.11 11.11 -0.47
C ALA A 228 -17.82 10.65 -1.74
N LYS A 229 -17.46 9.46 -2.23
CA LYS A 229 -18.07 8.84 -3.38
C LYS A 229 -18.17 7.34 -3.16
N LEU A 230 -19.30 6.76 -3.54
CA LEU A 230 -19.43 5.32 -3.68
C LEU A 230 -18.80 4.91 -5.01
N CYS A 231 -17.73 4.12 -4.96
CA CYS A 231 -17.13 3.48 -6.13
C CYS A 231 -17.47 1.99 -6.11
N ASN A 232 -17.29 1.30 -7.23
CA ASN A 232 -17.67 -0.13 -7.36
C ASN A 232 -17.04 -1.00 -6.27
N ALA A 233 -15.77 -0.81 -5.94
CA ALA A 233 -15.11 -1.59 -4.89
C ALA A 233 -15.70 -1.32 -3.50
N SER A 234 -16.03 -0.05 -3.19
CA SER A 234 -16.69 0.31 -1.93
C SER A 234 -18.14 -0.19 -1.87
N GLU A 235 -18.81 -0.25 -3.01
CA GLU A 235 -20.13 -0.84 -3.14
C GLU A 235 -20.11 -2.34 -2.88
N GLN A 236 -19.20 -3.07 -3.55
CA GLN A 236 -19.02 -4.50 -3.32
C GLN A 236 -18.67 -4.81 -1.87
N MET A 237 -17.84 -3.98 -1.24
CA MET A 237 -17.54 -4.09 0.20
C MET A 237 -18.81 -3.99 1.05
N LEU A 238 -19.68 -3.00 0.78
CA LEU A 238 -20.94 -2.84 1.54
C LEU A 238 -21.90 -4.00 1.31
N LEU A 239 -22.02 -4.49 0.08
CA LEU A 239 -22.88 -5.63 -0.26
C LEU A 239 -22.40 -6.91 0.44
N ALA A 240 -21.12 -7.22 0.37
CA ALA A 240 -20.53 -8.38 1.04
C ALA A 240 -20.68 -8.32 2.58
N LEU A 241 -20.49 -7.14 3.18
CA LEU A 241 -20.80 -6.92 4.60
C LEU A 241 -22.30 -7.14 4.89
N GLY A 242 -23.18 -6.71 3.97
CA GLY A 242 -24.63 -6.84 4.11
C GLY A 242 -25.11 -8.29 4.15
N GLU A 243 -24.45 -9.20 3.47
CA GLU A 243 -24.77 -10.63 3.50
C GLU A 243 -24.60 -11.25 4.90
N LYS A 244 -23.62 -10.77 5.65
CA LYS A 244 -23.23 -11.26 6.98
C LYS A 244 -23.79 -10.41 8.13
N ALA A 245 -24.27 -9.20 7.82
CA ALA A 245 -24.71 -8.24 8.84
C ALA A 245 -26.00 -8.67 9.55
N PRO A 246 -26.15 -8.34 10.86
CA PRO A 246 -27.40 -8.47 11.58
C PRO A 246 -28.54 -7.68 10.90
N LEU A 247 -29.78 -8.13 11.06
CA LEU A 247 -30.96 -7.60 10.34
C LEU A 247 -31.07 -6.07 10.35
N LEU A 248 -30.82 -5.43 11.48
CA LEU A 248 -30.92 -3.97 11.62
C LEU A 248 -29.86 -3.22 10.82
N GLN A 249 -28.62 -3.69 10.82
CA GLN A 249 -27.49 -3.09 10.08
C GLN A 249 -27.52 -3.49 8.60
N ARG A 250 -28.07 -4.65 8.30
CA ARG A 250 -28.18 -5.20 6.94
C ARG A 250 -28.89 -4.21 6.00
N TRP A 251 -30.01 -3.62 6.43
CA TRP A 251 -30.73 -2.63 5.63
C TRP A 251 -29.84 -1.47 5.18
N LEU A 252 -28.94 -1.00 6.07
CA LEU A 252 -28.06 0.15 5.78
C LEU A 252 -27.02 -0.17 4.69
N VAL A 253 -26.43 -1.37 4.72
CA VAL A 253 -25.31 -1.71 3.83
C VAL A 253 -25.71 -2.50 2.59
N SER A 254 -26.88 -3.17 2.56
CA SER A 254 -27.34 -3.97 1.41
C SER A 254 -27.97 -3.14 0.28
N ARG A 255 -28.21 -1.83 0.50
CA ARG A 255 -28.76 -0.93 -0.52
C ARG A 255 -27.90 0.34 -0.63
N PRO A 256 -26.61 0.22 -0.94
CA PRO A 256 -25.65 1.31 -0.80
C PRO A 256 -26.03 2.54 -1.62
N HIS A 257 -26.59 2.41 -2.81
CA HIS A 257 -27.01 3.55 -3.63
C HIS A 257 -28.07 4.43 -2.95
N LEU A 258 -29.00 3.84 -2.22
CA LEU A 258 -30.05 4.57 -1.50
C LEU A 258 -29.55 5.10 -0.16
N THR A 259 -28.74 4.32 0.55
CA THR A 259 -28.33 4.60 1.93
C THR A 259 -27.02 5.39 2.05
N PHE A 260 -26.28 5.56 0.95
CA PHE A 260 -24.96 6.22 0.97
C PHE A 260 -24.96 7.62 1.59
N PRO A 261 -25.98 8.49 1.39
CA PRO A 261 -26.05 9.78 2.08
C PRO A 261 -26.03 9.63 3.61
N LEU A 262 -26.75 8.62 4.13
CA LEU A 262 -26.79 8.30 5.56
C LEU A 262 -25.47 7.67 6.03
N ILE A 263 -24.93 6.70 5.29
CA ILE A 263 -23.59 6.11 5.54
C ILE A 263 -22.53 7.21 5.62
N ARG A 264 -22.52 8.13 4.67
CA ARG A 264 -21.61 9.28 4.64
C ARG A 264 -21.73 10.13 5.90
N LEU A 265 -22.93 10.38 6.38
CA LEU A 265 -23.18 11.17 7.58
C LEU A 265 -22.67 10.44 8.82
N LEU A 266 -22.99 9.16 8.98
CA LEU A 266 -22.62 8.34 10.13
C LEU A 266 -21.11 8.10 10.21
N TRP A 267 -20.44 7.87 9.07
CA TRP A 267 -19.05 7.47 9.01
C TRP A 267 -18.05 8.62 8.82
N ARG A 268 -18.51 9.84 8.55
CA ARG A 268 -17.65 11.01 8.30
C ARG A 268 -16.60 11.29 9.42
N ARG A 269 -16.92 10.92 10.67
CA ARG A 269 -16.05 11.10 11.84
C ARG A 269 -15.17 9.90 12.14
N ARG A 270 -15.40 8.76 11.52
CA ARG A 270 -14.63 7.52 11.74
C ARG A 270 -13.46 7.48 10.75
N ALA A 271 -12.23 7.66 11.24
CA ALA A 271 -11.05 7.76 10.41
C ALA A 271 -10.85 6.51 9.52
N ILE A 272 -11.04 5.31 10.07
CA ILE A 272 -10.88 4.06 9.33
C ILE A 272 -11.90 3.94 8.17
N MET A 273 -13.14 4.39 8.37
CA MET A 273 -14.18 4.35 7.33
C MET A 273 -13.88 5.33 6.20
N ARG A 274 -13.22 6.45 6.50
CA ARG A 274 -12.84 7.43 5.48
C ARG A 274 -11.84 6.88 4.47
N GLN A 275 -11.02 5.92 4.85
CA GLN A 275 -10.08 5.28 3.94
C GLN A 275 -10.78 4.63 2.73
N PHE A 276 -12.01 4.17 2.89
CA PHE A 276 -12.74 3.43 1.85
C PHE A 276 -13.66 4.30 0.97
N PHE A 277 -14.06 5.48 1.46
CA PHE A 277 -15.12 6.26 0.80
C PHE A 277 -14.76 7.70 0.49
N TRP A 278 -13.64 8.25 0.99
CA TRP A 278 -13.27 9.66 0.81
C TRP A 278 -11.95 9.81 0.06
N SER A 279 -11.94 10.81 -0.84
CA SER A 279 -10.69 11.40 -1.29
C SER A 279 -10.24 12.43 -0.26
N GLU A 280 -8.96 12.44 0.04
CA GLU A 280 -8.38 13.31 1.07
C GLU A 280 -7.22 14.12 0.51
N ARG A 281 -7.08 15.34 1.02
CA ARG A 281 -5.93 16.20 0.76
C ARG A 281 -5.20 16.44 2.06
N THR A 282 -3.90 16.24 2.03
CA THR A 282 -3.03 16.43 3.18
C THR A 282 -1.84 17.29 2.78
N VAL A 283 -1.51 18.28 3.61
CA VAL A 283 -0.20 18.95 3.59
C VAL A 283 0.71 18.09 4.46
N TYR A 284 1.76 17.53 3.89
CA TYR A 284 2.65 16.62 4.61
C TYR A 284 4.06 17.16 4.85
N ALA A 285 4.42 18.25 4.17
CA ALA A 285 5.66 18.95 4.45
C ALA A 285 5.50 20.46 4.18
N LEU A 286 6.11 21.27 5.03
CA LEU A 286 6.23 22.71 4.88
C LEU A 286 7.62 23.08 5.35
N SER A 287 8.40 23.72 4.50
CA SER A 287 9.75 24.16 4.79
C SER A 287 9.94 25.61 4.36
N ALA A 288 10.54 26.40 5.22
CA ALA A 288 11.02 27.75 4.94
C ALA A 288 12.16 28.04 5.92
N SER A 289 13.15 28.82 5.50
CA SER A 289 14.28 29.20 6.33
C SER A 289 14.41 30.72 6.37
N GLY A 290 14.65 31.28 7.54
CA GLY A 290 14.84 32.72 7.76
C GLY A 290 15.12 33.01 9.23
N SER A 291 15.41 34.28 9.54
CA SER A 291 15.57 34.77 10.89
C SER A 291 14.64 35.97 11.13
N PRO A 292 14.49 36.46 12.38
CA PRO A 292 13.70 37.67 12.64
C PRO A 292 14.22 38.88 11.90
N GLN A 293 15.54 38.93 11.66
CA GLN A 293 16.24 40.04 10.96
C GLN A 293 16.22 39.84 9.45
N ASP A 294 16.19 38.60 8.97
CA ASP A 294 16.12 38.23 7.56
C ASP A 294 14.99 37.17 7.36
N PRO A 295 13.76 37.64 7.19
CA PRO A 295 12.61 36.75 7.01
C PRO A 295 12.73 35.90 5.77
N ALA A 296 12.24 34.66 5.83
CA ALA A 296 12.33 33.70 4.75
C ALA A 296 11.74 34.24 3.44
N GLN A 297 12.56 34.29 2.42
CA GLN A 297 12.24 34.75 1.06
C GLN A 297 11.86 33.60 0.13
N ALA A 298 12.11 32.37 0.53
CA ALA A 298 11.74 31.17 -0.19
C ALA A 298 11.10 30.15 0.74
N GLY A 299 10.22 29.31 0.20
CA GLY A 299 9.58 28.23 0.94
C GLY A 299 8.97 27.20 0.01
N GLN A 300 8.72 26.03 0.55
CA GLN A 300 8.10 24.92 -0.16
C GLN A 300 7.03 24.27 0.68
N MET A 301 5.88 23.95 0.06
CA MET A 301 4.81 23.17 0.64
C MET A 301 4.54 21.95 -0.22
N ARG A 302 4.50 20.77 0.38
CA ARG A 302 4.17 19.52 -0.28
C ARG A 302 2.78 19.06 0.13
N ILE A 303 1.97 18.74 -0.86
CA ILE A 303 0.60 18.26 -0.69
C ILE A 303 0.43 16.90 -1.34
N ARG A 304 -0.39 16.06 -0.72
CA ARG A 304 -0.86 14.79 -1.26
C ARG A 304 -2.37 14.85 -1.42
N GLN A 305 -2.87 14.47 -2.58
CA GLN A 305 -4.28 14.29 -2.86
C GLN A 305 -4.53 12.85 -3.25
N THR A 306 -5.36 12.13 -2.49
CA THR A 306 -5.84 10.80 -2.90
C THR A 306 -7.09 10.94 -3.78
N LEU A 307 -7.23 10.05 -4.76
CA LEU A 307 -8.34 10.04 -5.71
C LEU A 307 -9.09 8.71 -5.65
N LEU A 308 -10.41 8.77 -5.54
CA LEU A 308 -11.24 7.57 -5.62
C LEU A 308 -11.33 7.07 -7.07
N PRO A 309 -11.55 5.76 -7.29
CA PRO A 309 -11.83 5.23 -8.62
C PRO A 309 -12.87 6.05 -9.38
N GLY A 310 -12.55 6.36 -10.66
CA GLY A 310 -13.34 7.24 -11.51
C GLY A 310 -13.10 8.74 -11.34
N GLN A 311 -12.18 9.16 -10.45
CA GLN A 311 -11.63 10.51 -10.42
C GLN A 311 -10.31 10.53 -11.18
N LYS A 312 -10.03 11.62 -11.90
CA LYS A 312 -8.84 11.75 -12.74
C LYS A 312 -7.87 12.78 -12.17
N THR A 313 -6.57 12.46 -12.19
CA THR A 313 -5.50 13.39 -11.78
C THR A 313 -5.56 14.70 -12.56
N ALA A 314 -5.86 14.64 -13.87
CA ALA A 314 -5.98 15.82 -14.73
C ALA A 314 -7.00 16.84 -14.21
N ASP A 315 -8.16 16.39 -13.70
CA ASP A 315 -9.21 17.26 -13.16
C ASP A 315 -8.78 17.92 -11.86
N TYR A 316 -8.13 17.14 -10.99
CA TYR A 316 -7.59 17.67 -9.74
C TYR A 316 -6.42 18.63 -9.94
N LYS A 317 -5.57 18.41 -10.94
CA LYS A 317 -4.51 19.36 -11.33
C LYS A 317 -5.11 20.70 -11.75
N ARG A 318 -6.14 20.68 -12.61
CA ARG A 318 -6.85 21.91 -13.01
C ARG A 318 -7.46 22.62 -11.80
N HIS A 319 -8.09 21.87 -10.90
CA HIS A 319 -8.67 22.41 -9.68
C HIS A 319 -7.60 23.02 -8.76
N LEU A 320 -6.50 22.35 -8.53
CA LEU A 320 -5.40 22.84 -7.68
C LEU A 320 -4.77 24.10 -8.28
N ARG A 321 -4.50 24.10 -9.58
CA ARG A 321 -4.01 25.31 -10.29
C ARG A 321 -4.97 26.50 -10.16
N ALA A 322 -6.28 26.24 -10.27
CA ALA A 322 -7.28 27.30 -10.10
C ALA A 322 -7.29 27.90 -8.67
N LEU A 323 -7.03 27.06 -7.63
CA LEU A 323 -6.96 27.52 -6.24
C LEU A 323 -5.76 28.45 -5.96
N VAL A 324 -4.66 28.25 -6.67
CA VAL A 324 -3.43 29.03 -6.50
C VAL A 324 -3.20 30.06 -7.61
N ARG A 325 -4.13 30.17 -8.59
CA ARG A 325 -3.98 31.01 -9.79
C ARG A 325 -3.66 32.48 -9.49
N ASN A 326 -4.16 33.01 -8.38
CA ASN A 326 -3.97 34.40 -7.98
C ASN A 326 -2.84 34.58 -6.95
N SER A 327 -1.95 33.60 -6.81
CA SER A 327 -0.75 33.67 -5.97
C SER A 327 0.50 33.65 -6.83
N ASP A 328 1.60 34.21 -6.30
CA ASP A 328 2.93 34.16 -6.92
C ASP A 328 3.65 32.85 -6.53
N LEU A 329 2.93 31.73 -6.66
CA LEU A 329 3.42 30.38 -6.34
C LEU A 329 3.58 29.57 -7.60
N ASN A 330 4.65 28.79 -7.67
CA ASN A 330 4.82 27.76 -8.68
C ASN A 330 4.24 26.43 -8.15
N LEU A 331 3.45 25.73 -8.96
CA LEU A 331 2.85 24.44 -8.60
C LEU A 331 3.25 23.39 -9.62
N THR A 332 4.04 22.41 -9.17
CA THR A 332 4.48 21.25 -9.93
C THR A 332 3.85 19.97 -9.38
N PHE A 333 3.84 18.91 -10.18
CA PHE A 333 3.24 17.62 -9.82
C PHE A 333 4.24 16.49 -10.12
N PRO A 334 5.09 16.10 -9.16
CA PRO A 334 6.09 15.05 -9.34
C PRO A 334 5.50 13.64 -9.40
N VAL A 335 4.32 13.40 -8.80
CA VAL A 335 3.65 12.08 -8.80
C VAL A 335 2.22 12.26 -9.28
N GLU A 336 1.85 11.49 -10.31
CA GLU A 336 0.53 11.52 -10.94
C GLU A 336 0.10 10.10 -11.30
N ASN A 337 -0.66 9.48 -10.39
CA ASN A 337 -1.19 8.14 -10.60
C ASN A 337 -2.72 8.16 -10.47
N ASP A 338 -3.43 7.81 -11.52
CA ASP A 338 -4.87 7.52 -11.45
C ASP A 338 -5.11 6.26 -10.59
N ALA A 339 -6.35 6.07 -10.12
CA ALA A 339 -6.73 4.84 -9.43
C ALA A 339 -6.45 3.61 -10.30
N SER A 340 -6.06 2.49 -9.67
CA SER A 340 -5.73 1.27 -10.41
C SER A 340 -6.96 0.65 -11.07
N VAL A 341 -6.74 -0.17 -12.10
CA VAL A 341 -7.77 -1.04 -12.65
C VAL A 341 -8.26 -1.97 -11.55
N ARG A 342 -9.58 -2.21 -11.52
CA ARG A 342 -10.21 -3.10 -10.55
C ARG A 342 -10.05 -4.56 -10.97
N ALA A 343 -9.64 -5.42 -10.04
CA ALA A 343 -9.73 -6.87 -10.18
C ALA A 343 -11.15 -7.36 -9.86
N GLU A 344 -11.56 -8.48 -10.43
CA GLU A 344 -12.83 -9.11 -10.09
C GLU A 344 -12.66 -10.00 -8.85
N PRO A 345 -13.56 -9.90 -7.84
CA PRO A 345 -13.54 -10.76 -6.66
C PRO A 345 -14.20 -12.11 -6.94
N SER A 346 -13.69 -12.81 -7.94
CA SER A 346 -14.18 -14.14 -8.38
C SER A 346 -13.14 -14.83 -9.25
N GLY A 347 -13.31 -16.15 -9.44
CA GLY A 347 -12.43 -16.99 -10.25
C GLY A 347 -11.28 -17.59 -9.46
N GLU A 348 -10.49 -18.43 -10.13
CA GLU A 348 -9.47 -19.30 -9.50
C GLU A 348 -8.50 -18.55 -8.58
N ALA A 349 -8.00 -17.40 -9.01
CA ALA A 349 -7.07 -16.60 -8.20
C ALA A 349 -7.69 -16.00 -6.93
N TRP A 350 -8.95 -15.57 -7.02
CA TRP A 350 -9.71 -15.12 -5.85
C TRP A 350 -10.02 -16.27 -4.89
N ASP A 351 -10.42 -17.40 -5.42
CA ASP A 351 -10.79 -18.60 -4.65
C ASP A 351 -9.56 -19.17 -3.94
N ALA A 352 -8.40 -19.22 -4.62
CA ALA A 352 -7.13 -19.63 -4.04
C ALA A 352 -6.71 -18.70 -2.88
N LEU A 353 -6.77 -17.39 -3.09
CA LEU A 353 -6.47 -16.39 -2.07
C LEU A 353 -7.43 -16.50 -0.87
N SER A 354 -8.72 -16.64 -1.14
CA SER A 354 -9.76 -16.80 -0.10
C SER A 354 -9.54 -18.08 0.72
N THR A 355 -9.26 -19.20 0.07
CA THR A 355 -8.95 -20.46 0.73
C THR A 355 -7.72 -20.36 1.62
N ALA A 356 -6.64 -19.71 1.13
CA ALA A 356 -5.44 -19.50 1.94
C ALA A 356 -5.73 -18.64 3.18
N ILE A 357 -6.62 -17.66 3.09
CA ILE A 357 -7.06 -16.85 4.23
C ILE A 357 -7.90 -17.67 5.21
N GLU A 358 -8.87 -18.46 4.73
CA GLU A 358 -9.75 -19.29 5.56
C GLU A 358 -8.99 -20.36 6.35
N ILE A 359 -7.91 -20.90 5.79
CA ILE A 359 -7.02 -21.84 6.49
C ILE A 359 -6.35 -21.18 7.70
N GLN A 360 -6.00 -19.88 7.61
CA GLN A 360 -5.25 -19.19 8.65
C GLN A 360 -6.12 -18.50 9.70
N PHE A 361 -7.37 -18.16 9.37
CA PHE A 361 -8.25 -17.38 10.24
C PHE A 361 -9.61 -18.05 10.40
N ASP A 362 -9.86 -18.60 11.59
CA ASP A 362 -11.12 -19.30 11.88
C ASP A 362 -12.34 -18.38 11.72
N ARG A 363 -13.37 -18.86 11.02
CA ARG A 363 -14.64 -18.15 10.77
C ARG A 363 -14.47 -16.74 10.19
N VAL A 364 -13.43 -16.52 9.42
CA VAL A 364 -13.16 -15.22 8.80
C VAL A 364 -14.25 -14.84 7.79
N VAL A 365 -14.63 -13.57 7.78
CA VAL A 365 -15.49 -12.99 6.75
C VAL A 365 -14.59 -12.28 5.73
N ILE A 366 -14.57 -12.77 4.50
CA ILE A 366 -13.75 -12.20 3.43
C ILE A 366 -14.58 -11.17 2.67
N VAL A 367 -14.01 -9.98 2.47
CA VAL A 367 -14.70 -8.86 1.84
C VAL A 367 -13.77 -8.15 0.85
N PRO A 368 -14.19 -8.02 -0.44
CA PRO A 368 -13.47 -7.20 -1.40
C PRO A 368 -13.61 -5.72 -1.02
N CYS A 369 -12.54 -4.94 -1.16
CA CYS A 369 -12.59 -3.53 -0.80
C CYS A 369 -11.74 -2.65 -1.72
N LEU A 370 -11.94 -1.33 -1.60
CA LEU A 370 -10.95 -0.36 -2.04
C LEU A 370 -9.77 -0.43 -1.08
N SER A 371 -8.57 -0.74 -1.57
CA SER A 371 -7.38 -0.78 -0.71
C SER A 371 -7.22 0.54 0.05
N PRO A 372 -7.02 0.48 1.38
CA PRO A 372 -6.76 1.68 2.17
C PRO A 372 -5.41 2.32 1.86
N PHE A 373 -4.48 1.53 1.31
CA PHE A 373 -3.13 1.95 0.97
C PHE A 373 -2.96 2.08 -0.55
N VAL A 374 -2.02 2.92 -0.95
CA VAL A 374 -1.52 3.00 -2.33
C VAL A 374 -0.28 2.10 -2.40
N THR A 375 -0.26 1.19 -3.36
CA THR A 375 0.75 0.13 -3.47
C THR A 375 1.32 0.06 -4.88
N ASP A 376 2.39 -0.71 -5.06
CA ASP A 376 3.01 -0.91 -6.38
C ASP A 376 2.18 -1.80 -7.32
N GLY A 377 1.26 -2.59 -6.78
CA GLY A 377 0.32 -3.42 -7.53
C GLY A 377 -0.44 -2.67 -8.63
N ARG A 378 -0.61 -1.35 -8.49
CA ARG A 378 -1.25 -0.49 -9.51
C ARG A 378 -0.59 -0.56 -10.89
N PHE A 379 0.72 -0.73 -10.95
CA PHE A 379 1.46 -0.80 -12.21
C PHE A 379 1.22 -2.14 -12.92
N TYR A 380 1.10 -3.21 -12.14
CA TYR A 380 0.89 -4.58 -12.64
C TYR A 380 -0.55 -4.85 -13.09
N ALA A 381 -1.51 -4.03 -12.68
CA ALA A 381 -2.91 -4.14 -13.11
C ALA A 381 -3.11 -4.03 -14.64
N ARG A 382 -2.09 -3.60 -15.37
CA ARG A 382 -2.09 -3.50 -16.84
C ARG A 382 -1.57 -4.75 -17.54
N LEU A 383 -1.16 -5.78 -16.80
CA LEU A 383 -0.67 -7.05 -17.35
C LEU A 383 -1.82 -8.02 -17.71
N GLY A 384 -3.07 -7.66 -17.37
CA GLY A 384 -4.25 -8.47 -17.66
C GLY A 384 -4.57 -9.54 -16.62
N GLY A 385 -3.77 -9.67 -15.56
CA GLY A 385 -4.02 -10.57 -14.43
C GLY A 385 -4.81 -9.91 -13.30
N ASN A 386 -5.28 -10.73 -12.36
CA ASN A 386 -5.93 -10.28 -11.14
C ASN A 386 -4.90 -9.76 -10.14
N VAL A 387 -5.03 -8.49 -9.74
CA VAL A 387 -4.14 -7.84 -8.77
C VAL A 387 -4.90 -7.66 -7.46
N TYR A 388 -4.55 -8.46 -6.47
CA TYR A 388 -5.09 -8.38 -5.11
C TYR A 388 -4.07 -7.82 -4.15
N ARG A 389 -4.57 -7.18 -3.09
CA ARG A 389 -3.76 -6.58 -2.03
C ARG A 389 -4.21 -7.18 -0.72
N PHE A 390 -3.34 -7.98 -0.12
CA PHE A 390 -3.62 -8.61 1.16
C PHE A 390 -2.32 -8.98 1.89
N SER A 391 -2.30 -8.71 3.17
CA SER A 391 -1.23 -9.12 4.09
C SER A 391 -1.84 -9.93 5.22
N PRO A 392 -1.34 -11.13 5.50
CA PRO A 392 -1.97 -12.08 6.43
C PRO A 392 -1.69 -11.73 7.90
N PHE A 393 -1.96 -10.47 8.27
CA PHE A 393 -1.78 -9.98 9.63
C PHE A 393 -3.11 -9.52 10.23
N MET A 394 -3.30 -9.83 11.53
CA MET A 394 -4.38 -9.26 12.32
C MET A 394 -3.96 -7.84 12.76
N VAL A 395 -4.73 -6.84 12.33
CA VAL A 395 -4.40 -5.41 12.49
C VAL A 395 -5.52 -4.72 13.26
N THR A 396 -5.15 -3.93 14.26
CA THR A 396 -6.09 -3.06 14.98
C THR A 396 -6.47 -1.83 14.15
N GLY A 397 -7.53 -1.13 14.54
CA GLY A 397 -7.95 0.09 13.84
C GLY A 397 -6.87 1.18 13.81
N ASP A 398 -6.10 1.34 14.89
CA ASP A 398 -5.02 2.32 14.98
C ASP A 398 -3.80 1.92 14.15
N GLU A 399 -3.44 0.65 14.13
CA GLU A 399 -2.38 0.11 13.27
C GLU A 399 -2.75 0.28 11.80
N ALA A 400 -3.99 -0.04 11.42
CA ALA A 400 -4.49 0.14 10.07
C ALA A 400 -4.41 1.61 9.58
N LEU A 401 -4.70 2.57 10.46
CA LEU A 401 -4.57 3.99 10.13
C LEU A 401 -3.13 4.43 9.89
N ARG A 402 -2.18 3.79 10.55
CA ARG A 402 -0.74 4.06 10.42
C ARG A 402 -0.05 3.21 9.33
N GLY A 403 -0.69 2.16 8.85
CA GLY A 403 -0.10 1.18 7.93
C GLY A 403 0.91 0.25 8.62
N PHE A 404 0.68 -0.06 9.90
CA PHE A 404 1.54 -0.90 10.73
C PHE A 404 0.82 -2.19 11.13
N CYS A 405 1.57 -3.16 11.59
CA CYS A 405 1.09 -4.36 12.27
C CYS A 405 2.04 -4.72 13.42
N THR A 406 1.53 -5.48 14.38
CA THR A 406 2.33 -6.04 15.45
C THR A 406 2.82 -7.43 15.06
N VAL A 407 4.14 -7.63 15.07
CA VAL A 407 4.79 -8.89 14.77
C VAL A 407 5.15 -9.63 16.04
N THR A 408 4.68 -10.87 16.14
CA THR A 408 4.97 -11.86 17.17
C THR A 408 5.30 -13.19 16.49
N ASP A 409 5.79 -14.21 17.21
CA ASP A 409 6.00 -15.54 16.63
C ASP A 409 4.72 -16.13 16.04
N GLY A 410 3.58 -15.96 16.73
CA GLY A 410 2.29 -16.43 16.24
C GLY A 410 1.86 -15.74 14.96
N THR A 411 2.03 -14.40 14.84
CA THR A 411 1.68 -13.69 13.61
C THR A 411 2.64 -14.00 12.47
N LEU A 412 3.93 -14.20 12.75
CA LEU A 412 4.90 -14.66 11.76
C LEU A 412 4.55 -16.05 11.26
N GLN A 413 4.21 -16.98 12.17
CA GLN A 413 3.81 -18.34 11.79
C GLN A 413 2.60 -18.33 10.86
N THR A 414 1.55 -17.62 11.24
CA THR A 414 0.33 -17.47 10.42
C THR A 414 0.66 -16.93 9.03
N ALA A 415 1.47 -15.86 8.97
CA ALA A 415 1.80 -15.20 7.71
C ALA A 415 2.70 -16.07 6.82
N VAL A 416 3.69 -16.75 7.37
CA VAL A 416 4.54 -17.66 6.60
C VAL A 416 3.74 -18.85 6.07
N GLN A 417 2.84 -19.43 6.87
CA GLN A 417 1.96 -20.52 6.41
C GLN A 417 1.01 -20.07 5.31
N PHE A 418 0.47 -18.85 5.39
CA PHE A 418 -0.32 -18.27 4.31
C PHE A 418 0.48 -18.19 3.01
N PHE A 419 1.71 -17.64 3.04
CA PHE A 419 2.54 -17.56 1.84
C PHE A 419 2.96 -18.92 1.30
N ARG A 420 3.21 -19.89 2.17
CA ARG A 420 3.45 -21.29 1.73
C ARG A 420 2.25 -21.85 0.97
N SER A 421 1.03 -21.58 1.43
CA SER A 421 -0.21 -21.97 0.72
C SER A 421 -0.31 -21.26 -0.63
N MET A 422 -0.02 -19.96 -0.68
CA MET A 422 -0.07 -19.19 -1.93
C MET A 422 1.01 -19.59 -2.94
N LEU A 423 2.19 -20.00 -2.50
CA LEU A 423 3.28 -20.49 -3.36
C LEU A 423 3.01 -21.91 -3.90
N SER A 424 2.06 -22.64 -3.31
CA SER A 424 1.68 -24.00 -3.73
C SER A 424 0.50 -24.04 -4.71
N VAL A 425 -0.04 -22.87 -5.09
CA VAL A 425 -1.07 -22.68 -6.11
C VAL A 425 -0.44 -22.70 -7.49
#